data_4c22532effd0530f2601712de67883a5
#
_entry.id   4c22532effd0530f2601712de67883a5
#
_cell.length_a   1.000
_cell.length_b   1.000
_cell.length_c   1.000
_cell.angle_alpha   90.00
_cell.angle_beta   90.00
_cell.angle_gamma   90.00
#
_symmetry.space_group_name_H-M   'P 1'
#
loop_
_entity.id
_entity.type
_entity.pdbx_description
1 polymer ?
#
loop_
_entity_poly.entity_id
_entity_poly.type
_entity_poly.pdbx_seq_one_letter_code
_entity_poly.pdbx_strand_id
1 'polypeptide(L)'
;PTVLSFVFANCQTVCPVLVRNVTRAARTLGPGTVNIALVTLDPWRDTPAALPELAARWTLPEGSRLLSGEPENVCRLLDTLQVARERDLKNGDVSHVPLVMIVDARGRIVYRFSNPPAEWIIEGVRRVRSGS
;
A
#
# COMPACT_ATOMS: atom_id res chain seq x y z
N PRO A 1 14.15 0.25 3.80
CA PRO A 1 13.16 -0.39 2.90
C PRO A 1 11.79 0.26 3.01
N THR A 2 10.98 0.08 1.98
CA THR A 2 9.63 0.59 1.91
C THR A 2 8.65 -0.56 1.71
N VAL A 3 7.59 -0.58 2.52
CA VAL A 3 6.44 -1.45 2.30
C VAL A 3 5.47 -0.69 1.43
N LEU A 4 5.24 -1.19 0.22
CA LEU A 4 4.39 -0.57 -0.79
C LEU A 4 3.12 -1.40 -0.95
N SER A 5 1.96 -0.78 -0.85
CA SER A 5 0.69 -1.46 -1.05
C SER A 5 -0.32 -0.56 -1.74
N PHE A 6 -1.49 -1.11 -2.04
CA PHE A 6 -2.49 -0.49 -2.90
C PHE A 6 -3.85 -0.58 -2.25
N VAL A 7 -4.53 0.54 -2.12
CA VAL A 7 -5.75 0.67 -1.33
C VAL A 7 -6.73 1.62 -2.00
N PHE A 8 -7.98 1.65 -1.53
CA PHE A 8 -8.91 2.73 -1.88
C PHE A 8 -9.91 2.95 -0.73
N ALA A 9 -10.36 4.19 -0.58
CA ALA A 9 -11.17 4.60 0.58
C ALA A 9 -12.48 3.84 0.69
N ASN A 10 -13.11 3.52 -0.44
CA ASN A 10 -14.40 2.87 -0.49
C ASN A 10 -14.35 1.35 -0.30
N CYS A 11 -13.16 0.79 -0.09
CA CYS A 11 -12.98 -0.63 0.20
C CYS A 11 -13.38 -0.92 1.64
N GLN A 12 -14.38 -1.80 1.83
CA GLN A 12 -14.95 -2.05 3.15
C GLN A 12 -14.50 -3.37 3.78
N THR A 13 -13.85 -4.24 3.02
CA THR A 13 -13.52 -5.58 3.49
C THR A 13 -12.03 -5.87 3.48
N VAL A 14 -11.37 -5.76 2.32
CA VAL A 14 -9.98 -6.18 2.15
C VAL A 14 -8.99 -5.14 2.65
N CYS A 15 -9.21 -3.85 2.33
CA CYS A 15 -8.26 -2.80 2.68
C CYS A 15 -8.10 -2.58 4.18
N PRO A 16 -9.17 -2.59 5.01
CA PRO A 16 -8.98 -2.47 6.46
C PRO A 16 -8.08 -3.55 7.05
N VAL A 17 -8.21 -4.78 6.59
CA VAL A 17 -7.37 -5.90 7.04
C VAL A 17 -5.94 -5.70 6.56
N LEU A 18 -5.76 -5.34 5.29
CA LEU A 18 -4.45 -5.10 4.69
C LEU A 18 -3.72 -3.97 5.42
N VAL A 19 -4.39 -2.84 5.62
CA VAL A 19 -3.82 -1.69 6.33
C VAL A 19 -3.45 -2.07 7.76
N ARG A 20 -4.29 -2.86 8.44
CA ARG A 20 -3.99 -3.34 9.80
C ARG A 20 -2.73 -4.20 9.82
N ASN A 21 -2.59 -5.13 8.88
CA ASN A 21 -1.42 -6.00 8.81
C ASN A 21 -0.14 -5.21 8.53
N VAL A 22 -0.19 -4.26 7.61
CA VAL A 22 0.94 -3.39 7.30
C VAL A 22 1.30 -2.52 8.51
N THR A 23 0.30 -1.93 9.16
CA THR A 23 0.50 -1.10 10.35
C THR A 23 1.11 -1.89 11.50
N ARG A 24 0.59 -3.10 11.74
CA ARG A 24 1.11 -3.99 12.78
C ARG A 24 2.57 -4.36 12.51
N ALA A 25 2.89 -4.66 11.27
CA ALA A 25 4.27 -4.98 10.89
C ALA A 25 5.20 -3.78 11.16
N ALA A 26 4.79 -2.58 10.77
CA ALA A 26 5.59 -1.38 10.99
C ALA A 26 5.81 -1.11 12.48
N ARG A 27 4.78 -1.28 13.30
CA ARG A 27 4.90 -1.09 14.75
C ARG A 27 5.82 -2.11 15.39
N THR A 28 5.74 -3.36 14.97
CA THR A 28 6.61 -4.43 15.47
C THR A 28 8.08 -4.18 15.11
N LEU A 29 8.31 -3.67 13.90
CA LEU A 29 9.68 -3.36 13.44
C LEU A 29 10.27 -2.13 14.12
N GLY A 30 9.42 -1.22 14.58
CA GLY A 30 9.84 -0.02 15.30
C GLY A 30 9.99 1.22 14.42
N PRO A 31 9.98 2.42 15.06
CA PRO A 31 10.07 3.68 14.32
C PRO A 31 11.36 3.79 13.52
N GLY A 32 11.27 4.35 12.31
CA GLY A 32 12.43 4.58 11.47
C GLY A 32 13.00 3.34 10.79
N THR A 33 12.41 2.17 11.02
CA THR A 33 12.89 0.90 10.46
C THR A 33 12.40 0.69 9.03
N VAL A 34 11.16 1.11 8.75
CA VAL A 34 10.52 0.90 7.46
C VAL A 34 9.62 2.08 7.14
N ASN A 35 9.57 2.43 5.86
CA ASN A 35 8.60 3.40 5.34
C ASN A 35 7.38 2.66 4.81
N ILE A 36 6.22 3.29 4.89
CA ILE A 36 4.99 2.76 4.31
C ILE A 36 4.53 3.71 3.21
N ALA A 37 4.25 3.15 2.04
CA ALA A 37 3.66 3.88 0.92
C ALA A 37 2.41 3.14 0.46
N LEU A 38 1.27 3.81 0.47
CA LEU A 38 0.00 3.27 0.03
C LEU A 38 -0.49 4.09 -1.16
N VAL A 39 -0.63 3.45 -2.31
CA VAL A 39 -1.06 4.10 -3.55
C VAL A 39 -2.53 3.80 -3.77
N THR A 40 -3.32 4.83 -4.11
CA THR A 40 -4.73 4.62 -4.38
C THR A 40 -4.97 3.82 -5.65
N LEU A 41 -5.96 2.92 -5.60
CA LEU A 41 -6.51 2.23 -6.76
C LEU A 41 -7.67 3.00 -7.39
N ASP A 42 -8.10 4.09 -6.76
CA ASP A 42 -9.27 4.86 -7.17
C ASP A 42 -8.96 6.37 -7.16
N PRO A 43 -8.05 6.82 -8.04
CA PRO A 43 -7.66 8.24 -8.05
C PRO A 43 -8.80 9.18 -8.46
N TRP A 44 -9.88 8.64 -9.01
CA TRP A 44 -11.07 9.44 -9.36
C TRP A 44 -11.79 9.94 -8.11
N ARG A 45 -11.87 9.11 -7.05
CA ARG A 45 -12.52 9.47 -5.77
C ARG A 45 -11.49 9.83 -4.71
N ASP A 46 -10.36 9.13 -4.66
CA ASP A 46 -9.29 9.37 -3.70
C ASP A 46 -8.31 10.40 -4.26
N THR A 47 -8.77 11.65 -4.33
CA THR A 47 -7.95 12.75 -4.80
C THR A 47 -6.90 13.13 -3.75
N PRO A 48 -5.81 13.82 -4.13
CA PRO A 48 -4.82 14.26 -3.14
C PRO A 48 -5.43 15.07 -1.99
N ALA A 49 -6.47 15.86 -2.25
CA ALA A 49 -7.14 16.65 -1.22
C ALA A 49 -7.90 15.78 -0.20
N ALA A 50 -8.30 14.58 -0.57
CA ALA A 50 -9.05 13.66 0.30
C ALA A 50 -8.13 12.79 1.17
N LEU A 51 -6.83 12.72 0.87
CA LEU A 51 -5.92 11.79 1.54
C LEU A 51 -5.69 12.06 3.03
N PRO A 52 -5.60 13.31 3.52
CA PRO A 52 -5.40 13.54 4.95
C PRO A 52 -6.52 12.94 5.82
N GLU A 53 -7.77 13.07 5.38
CA GLU A 53 -8.92 12.50 6.09
C GLU A 53 -8.85 10.97 6.11
N LEU A 54 -8.48 10.36 4.99
CA LEU A 54 -8.34 8.93 4.86
C LEU A 54 -7.22 8.39 5.76
N ALA A 55 -6.07 9.08 5.80
CA ALA A 55 -4.96 8.70 6.67
C ALA A 55 -5.36 8.73 8.14
N ALA A 56 -6.13 9.74 8.53
CA ALA A 56 -6.64 9.86 9.91
C ALA A 56 -7.62 8.72 10.23
N ARG A 57 -8.50 8.38 9.28
CA ARG A 57 -9.47 7.29 9.46
C ARG A 57 -8.78 5.94 9.69
N TRP A 58 -7.69 5.68 8.97
CA TRP A 58 -6.96 4.41 9.09
C TRP A 58 -5.92 4.41 10.20
N THR A 59 -5.69 5.52 10.88
CA THR A 59 -4.71 5.64 11.98
C THR A 59 -3.33 5.12 11.56
N LEU A 60 -2.82 5.64 10.45
CA LEU A 60 -1.55 5.19 9.90
C LEU A 60 -0.38 5.60 10.80
N PRO A 61 0.69 4.78 10.88
CA PRO A 61 1.89 5.15 11.61
C PRO A 61 2.52 6.43 11.07
N GLU A 62 3.21 7.16 11.94
CA GLU A 62 3.98 8.32 11.52
C GLU A 62 4.99 7.93 10.43
N GLY A 63 5.13 8.78 9.43
CA GLY A 63 6.00 8.50 8.30
C GLY A 63 5.34 7.72 7.16
N SER A 64 4.09 7.27 7.35
CA SER A 64 3.32 6.66 6.28
C SER A 64 2.92 7.69 5.23
N ARG A 65 2.88 7.28 3.97
CA ARG A 65 2.47 8.12 2.87
C ARG A 65 1.31 7.49 2.11
N LEU A 66 0.24 8.26 1.94
CA LEU A 66 -0.82 7.95 0.99
C LEU A 66 -0.54 8.74 -0.29
N LEU A 67 -0.61 8.06 -1.43
CA LEU A 67 -0.24 8.64 -2.71
C LEU A 67 -1.41 8.57 -3.68
N SER A 68 -1.71 9.68 -4.32
CA SER A 68 -2.68 9.79 -5.39
C SER A 68 -2.21 10.86 -6.37
N GLY A 69 -2.96 11.06 -7.44
CA GLY A 69 -2.63 12.06 -8.45
C GLY A 69 -3.62 11.99 -9.60
N GLU A 70 -3.22 12.50 -10.74
CA GLU A 70 -4.03 12.39 -11.95
C GLU A 70 -4.32 10.92 -12.26
N PRO A 71 -5.56 10.56 -12.57
CA PRO A 71 -5.91 9.16 -12.84
C PRO A 71 -5.05 8.47 -13.88
N GLU A 72 -4.71 9.18 -14.95
CA GLU A 72 -3.85 8.64 -15.99
C GLU A 72 -2.46 8.25 -15.45
N ASN A 73 -1.88 9.10 -14.62
CA ASN A 73 -0.55 8.85 -14.04
C ASN A 73 -0.58 7.71 -13.04
N VAL A 74 -1.62 7.65 -12.20
CA VAL A 74 -1.79 6.57 -11.22
C VAL A 74 -1.97 5.25 -11.96
N CYS A 75 -2.83 5.20 -12.96
CA CYS A 75 -3.05 3.97 -13.75
C CYS A 75 -1.77 3.50 -14.43
N ARG A 76 -0.97 4.43 -14.95
CA ARG A 76 0.33 4.09 -15.57
C ARG A 76 1.28 3.46 -14.56
N LEU A 77 1.34 4.00 -13.35
CA LEU A 77 2.14 3.42 -12.27
C LEU A 77 1.68 2.01 -11.92
N LEU A 78 0.36 1.83 -11.76
CA LEU A 78 -0.21 0.52 -11.42
C LEU A 78 0.07 -0.51 -12.51
N ASP A 79 -0.02 -0.11 -13.78
CA ASP A 79 0.29 -0.99 -14.91
C ASP A 79 1.78 -1.35 -14.94
N THR A 80 2.65 -0.39 -14.70
CA THR A 80 4.10 -0.60 -14.63
C THR A 80 4.46 -1.59 -13.53
N LEU A 81 3.77 -1.50 -12.38
CA LEU A 81 3.98 -2.40 -11.24
C LEU A 81 3.20 -3.71 -11.39
N GLN A 82 2.47 -3.89 -12.48
CA GLN A 82 1.66 -5.08 -12.75
C GLN A 82 0.64 -5.36 -11.65
N VAL A 83 -0.03 -4.31 -11.19
CA VAL A 83 -1.11 -4.42 -10.20
C VAL A 83 -2.41 -4.68 -10.93
N ALA A 84 -2.87 -5.92 -10.89
CA ALA A 84 -4.15 -6.32 -11.50
C ALA A 84 -5.31 -5.71 -10.72
N ARG A 85 -6.24 -5.09 -11.44
CA ARG A 85 -7.43 -4.48 -10.88
C ARG A 85 -8.50 -4.32 -11.92
N GLU A 86 -9.74 -4.29 -11.48
CA GLU A 86 -10.89 -4.06 -12.35
C GLU A 86 -11.86 -3.11 -11.66
N ARG A 87 -12.24 -2.05 -12.35
CA ARG A 87 -13.17 -1.06 -11.84
C ARG A 87 -14.57 -1.37 -12.35
N ASP A 88 -15.54 -1.44 -11.43
CA ASP A 88 -16.95 -1.58 -11.78
C ASP A 88 -17.47 -0.22 -12.26
N LEU A 89 -17.89 -0.15 -13.52
CA LEU A 89 -18.36 1.10 -14.14
C LEU A 89 -19.68 1.58 -13.57
N LYS A 90 -20.46 0.72 -12.90
CA LYS A 90 -21.75 1.08 -12.33
C LYS A 90 -21.61 1.78 -10.99
N ASN A 91 -20.78 1.26 -10.09
CA ASN A 91 -20.64 1.78 -8.73
C ASN A 91 -19.25 2.33 -8.41
N GLY A 92 -18.29 2.18 -9.33
CA GLY A 92 -16.93 2.67 -9.14
C GLY A 92 -16.05 1.84 -8.21
N ASP A 93 -16.54 0.70 -7.73
CA ASP A 93 -15.74 -0.18 -6.89
C ASP A 93 -14.61 -0.81 -7.69
N VAL A 94 -13.50 -1.10 -6.99
CA VAL A 94 -12.31 -1.67 -7.61
C VAL A 94 -12.06 -3.06 -7.03
N SER A 95 -12.06 -4.07 -7.90
CA SER A 95 -11.65 -5.42 -7.53
C SER A 95 -10.15 -5.56 -7.71
N HIS A 96 -9.46 -6.08 -6.70
CA HIS A 96 -8.02 -6.26 -6.74
C HIS A 96 -7.56 -7.34 -5.78
N VAL A 97 -6.34 -7.85 -6.03
CA VAL A 97 -5.68 -8.75 -5.09
C VAL A 97 -4.95 -7.87 -4.07
N PRO A 98 -5.04 -8.18 -2.76
CA PRO A 98 -4.29 -7.42 -1.75
C PRO A 98 -2.80 -7.70 -1.86
N LEU A 99 -2.11 -6.84 -2.60
CA LEU A 99 -0.67 -6.95 -2.84
C LEU A 99 0.12 -6.12 -1.84
N VAL A 100 1.22 -6.70 -1.37
CA VAL A 100 2.22 -5.99 -0.59
C VAL A 100 3.58 -6.23 -1.24
N MET A 101 4.29 -5.17 -1.54
CA MET A 101 5.63 -5.23 -2.10
C MET A 101 6.62 -4.67 -1.10
N ILE A 102 7.82 -5.25 -1.07
CA ILE A 102 8.90 -4.70 -0.25
C ILE A 102 9.99 -4.20 -1.19
N VAL A 103 10.30 -2.91 -1.07
CA VAL A 103 11.24 -2.20 -1.92
C VAL A 103 12.49 -1.90 -1.11
N ASP A 104 13.66 -2.20 -1.66
CA ASP A 104 14.93 -1.96 -0.98
C ASP A 104 15.36 -0.49 -1.08
N ALA A 105 16.51 -0.17 -0.48
CA ALA A 105 17.03 1.20 -0.47
C ALA A 105 17.43 1.71 -1.87
N ARG A 106 17.59 0.81 -2.83
CA ARG A 106 17.92 1.17 -4.22
C ARG A 106 16.69 1.29 -5.10
N GLY A 107 15.48 1.16 -4.53
CA GLY A 107 14.24 1.24 -5.29
C GLY A 107 13.86 -0.04 -6.02
N ARG A 108 14.46 -1.18 -5.69
CA ARG A 108 14.14 -2.46 -6.32
C ARG A 108 13.08 -3.20 -5.52
N ILE A 109 12.11 -3.80 -6.21
CA ILE A 109 11.09 -4.65 -5.59
C ILE A 109 11.74 -6.01 -5.32
N VAL A 110 11.93 -6.34 -4.05
CA VAL A 110 12.58 -7.58 -3.63
C VAL A 110 11.55 -8.66 -3.33
N TYR A 111 10.41 -8.29 -2.74
CA TYR A 111 9.33 -9.22 -2.43
C TYR A 111 8.01 -8.70 -2.94
N ARG A 112 7.15 -9.64 -3.35
CA ARG A 112 5.78 -9.38 -3.79
C ARG A 112 4.89 -10.45 -3.20
N PHE A 113 4.02 -10.07 -2.28
CA PHE A 113 3.13 -10.98 -1.58
C PHE A 113 1.67 -10.71 -1.94
N SER A 114 0.88 -11.78 -2.05
CA SER A 114 -0.58 -11.69 -2.16
C SER A 114 -1.19 -11.97 -0.79
N ASN A 115 -1.93 -11.01 -0.26
CA ASN A 115 -2.64 -11.12 1.03
C ASN A 115 -1.76 -11.64 2.17
N PRO A 116 -0.59 -11.04 2.44
CA PRO A 116 0.33 -11.56 3.44
C PRO A 116 -0.15 -11.26 4.86
N PRO A 117 0.09 -12.18 5.81
CA PRO A 117 -0.02 -11.83 7.22
C PRO A 117 1.12 -10.88 7.62
N ALA A 118 0.96 -10.19 8.76
CA ALA A 118 1.97 -9.25 9.23
C ALA A 118 3.36 -9.90 9.39
N GLU A 119 3.40 -11.17 9.79
CA GLU A 119 4.64 -11.91 10.01
C GLU A 119 5.50 -12.02 8.74
N TRP A 120 4.89 -12.20 7.58
CA TRP A 120 5.61 -12.25 6.31
C TRP A 120 6.20 -10.88 5.94
N ILE A 121 5.46 -9.83 6.21
CA ILE A 121 5.95 -8.47 5.97
C ILE A 121 7.16 -8.17 6.87
N ILE A 122 7.05 -8.52 8.15
CA ILE A 122 8.14 -8.34 9.12
C ILE A 122 9.40 -9.09 8.67
N GLU A 123 9.25 -10.35 8.33
CA GLU A 123 10.37 -11.19 7.90
C GLU A 123 10.99 -10.66 6.61
N GLY A 124 10.18 -10.27 5.65
CA GLY A 124 10.66 -9.71 4.39
C GLY A 124 11.46 -8.44 4.59
N VAL A 125 10.98 -7.52 5.44
CA VAL A 125 11.70 -6.29 5.76
C VAL A 125 13.04 -6.60 6.44
N ARG A 126 13.04 -7.53 7.40
CA ARG A 126 14.27 -7.93 8.09
C ARG A 126 15.32 -8.49 7.12
N ARG A 127 14.89 -9.33 6.20
CA ARG A 127 15.78 -9.90 5.18
C ARG A 127 16.38 -8.84 4.26
N VAL A 128 15.55 -7.90 3.82
CA VAL A 128 16.00 -6.80 2.98
C VAL A 128 17.02 -5.93 3.72
N ARG A 129 16.77 -5.64 5.00
CA ARG A 129 17.70 -4.85 5.81
C ARG A 129 19.03 -5.54 6.04
N SER A 130 19.03 -6.85 6.28
CA SER A 130 20.26 -7.60 6.53
C SER A 130 21.03 -7.90 5.25
N GLY A 131 20.35 -8.00 4.10
CA GLY A 131 20.98 -8.28 2.81
C GLY A 131 21.43 -7.04 2.04
N SER A 132 21.11 -5.86 2.55
CA SER A 132 21.53 -4.60 1.94
C SER A 132 22.66 -3.93 2.73
#